data_dc3740ba9d61096b6286b6d542f0d435
#
_entry.id   dc3740ba9d61096b6286b6d542f0d435
#
_cell.length_a   1.000
_cell.length_b   1.000
_cell.length_c   1.000
_cell.angle_alpha   90.00
_cell.angle_beta   90.00
_cell.angle_gamma   90.00
#
_symmetry.space_group_name_H-M   'P 1'
#
loop_
_entity.id
_entity.type
_entity.pdbx_description
1 polymer ?
#
loop_
_entity_poly.entity_id
_entity_poly.type
_entity_poly.pdbx_seq_one_letter_code
_entity_poly.pdbx_strand_id
1 'polypeptide(L)'
;MQRSQFIETCNAWAGAGRPFLFMIDYEMEQFLIFRPEEAARRGIFYNIKGRTNFAGAGGGAAQEVRDTAPPKFRFEAVPVAFPRYEKAFSLVKKHILHGNSFLLNLTFPTPVETDLGLEQIFHASAAPYRLLSGDRFVVFSPETFVTIGGNTIRSFPMKGTIDAALPDAERRLLENEKELWEHNTIVDLIRNDLSMVAADVRVARFRYIDRIRTHRGELLQVSSEIEGRLGDGWRSGLGELLLRMLPAGSISGAPKRKTVKIIAEAEGERRGFFTGIFGIFDGEAVESAVMIRYIERVGAGKDVGRDVGRDVGNAVGNTSGKQTIGKQAD
;
A
#
# COMPACT_ATOMS: atom_id res chain seq x y z
N MET A 1 9.35 17.84 1.68
CA MET A 1 9.61 18.89 0.65
C MET A 1 8.30 19.33 0.01
N GLN A 2 8.32 20.44 -0.73
CA GLN A 2 7.14 20.90 -1.48
C GLN A 2 6.89 20.00 -2.70
N ARG A 3 5.63 19.95 -3.16
CA ARG A 3 5.21 19.12 -4.30
C ARG A 3 6.01 19.41 -5.58
N SER A 4 6.21 20.68 -5.93
CA SER A 4 6.99 21.08 -7.12
C SER A 4 8.42 20.60 -7.04
N GLN A 5 9.06 20.79 -5.88
CA GLN A 5 10.44 20.35 -5.63
C GLN A 5 10.58 18.81 -5.72
N PHE A 6 9.58 18.07 -5.23
CA PHE A 6 9.56 16.59 -5.39
C PHE A 6 9.53 16.20 -6.86
N ILE A 7 8.63 16.81 -7.63
CA ILE A 7 8.48 16.56 -9.06
C ILE A 7 9.80 16.84 -9.80
N GLU A 8 10.37 18.01 -9.61
CA GLU A 8 11.63 18.43 -10.25
C GLU A 8 12.79 17.47 -9.90
N THR A 9 12.91 17.12 -8.62
CA THR A 9 13.96 16.19 -8.16
C THR A 9 13.77 14.80 -8.72
N CYS A 10 12.53 14.27 -8.66
CA CYS A 10 12.18 12.95 -9.18
C CYS A 10 12.49 12.85 -10.68
N ASN A 11 12.06 13.84 -11.46
CA ASN A 11 12.27 13.90 -12.91
C ASN A 11 13.77 14.01 -13.25
N ALA A 12 14.48 14.89 -12.57
CA ALA A 12 15.92 15.08 -12.80
C ALA A 12 16.72 13.81 -12.47
N TRP A 13 16.40 13.15 -11.35
CA TRP A 13 17.13 11.94 -10.97
C TRP A 13 16.76 10.75 -11.84
N ALA A 14 15.48 10.57 -12.16
CA ALA A 14 15.04 9.48 -13.04
C ALA A 14 15.56 9.69 -14.47
N GLY A 15 15.52 10.91 -15.02
CA GLY A 15 16.06 11.23 -16.33
C GLY A 15 17.57 11.00 -16.43
N ALA A 16 18.29 11.17 -15.32
CA ALA A 16 19.73 10.90 -15.22
C ALA A 16 20.07 9.43 -14.85
N GLY A 17 19.08 8.54 -14.73
CA GLY A 17 19.30 7.14 -14.33
C GLY A 17 19.84 6.98 -12.90
N ARG A 18 19.59 7.95 -12.01
CA ARG A 18 20.11 7.92 -10.62
C ARG A 18 19.10 7.21 -9.71
N PRO A 19 19.52 6.18 -8.98
CA PRO A 19 18.64 5.46 -8.05
C PRO A 19 18.15 6.35 -6.90
N PHE A 20 16.87 6.14 -6.50
CA PHE A 20 16.28 6.79 -5.33
C PHE A 20 15.11 6.01 -4.73
N LEU A 21 14.89 6.20 -3.44
CA LEU A 21 13.68 5.85 -2.70
C LEU A 21 12.75 7.06 -2.69
N PHE A 22 11.45 6.84 -2.87
CA PHE A 22 10.42 7.87 -2.70
C PHE A 22 9.30 7.40 -1.78
N MET A 23 8.67 8.36 -1.09
CA MET A 23 7.45 8.16 -0.29
C MET A 23 6.53 9.36 -0.49
N ILE A 24 5.22 9.09 -0.64
CA ILE A 24 4.18 10.11 -0.80
C ILE A 24 3.02 9.72 0.11
N ASP A 25 2.57 10.61 0.97
CA ASP A 25 1.43 10.39 1.84
C ASP A 25 0.10 10.39 1.06
N TYR A 26 -0.96 9.90 1.70
CA TYR A 26 -2.28 9.79 1.09
C TYR A 26 -2.86 11.13 0.64
N GLU A 27 -2.67 12.18 1.43
CA GLU A 27 -3.14 13.53 1.14
C GLU A 27 -2.29 14.26 0.10
N MET A 28 -1.15 13.70 -0.30
CA MET A 28 -0.18 14.34 -1.22
C MET A 28 0.32 15.70 -0.71
N GLU A 29 0.64 15.75 0.58
CA GLU A 29 1.19 16.92 1.25
C GLU A 29 2.62 16.68 1.79
N GLN A 30 2.97 15.41 2.06
CA GLN A 30 4.29 15.00 2.51
C GLN A 30 4.98 14.19 1.42
N PHE A 31 6.05 14.77 0.89
CA PHE A 31 6.86 14.17 -0.17
C PHE A 31 8.27 13.95 0.35
N LEU A 32 8.77 12.72 0.21
CA LEU A 32 10.13 12.34 0.60
C LEU A 32 10.81 11.65 -0.58
N ILE A 33 12.05 12.03 -0.83
CA ILE A 33 12.90 11.40 -1.84
C ILE A 33 14.34 11.39 -1.34
N PHE A 34 15.02 10.25 -1.45
CA PHE A 34 16.38 10.05 -0.92
C PHE A 34 17.17 9.14 -1.85
N ARG A 35 18.48 9.37 -1.92
CA ARG A 35 19.38 8.33 -2.42
C ARG A 35 19.40 7.17 -1.43
N PRO A 36 19.63 5.91 -1.88
CA PRO A 36 19.60 4.75 -0.98
C PRO A 36 20.50 4.91 0.25
N GLU A 37 21.70 5.44 0.08
CA GLU A 37 22.69 5.65 1.16
C GLU A 37 22.26 6.78 2.10
N GLU A 38 21.60 7.81 1.58
CA GLU A 38 21.06 8.90 2.39
C GLU A 38 19.87 8.39 3.23
N ALA A 39 18.99 7.59 2.65
CA ALA A 39 17.89 6.96 3.36
C ALA A 39 18.40 6.14 4.55
N ALA A 40 19.41 5.28 4.33
CA ALA A 40 20.01 4.46 5.39
C ALA A 40 20.61 5.32 6.53
N ARG A 41 21.33 6.40 6.20
CA ARG A 41 21.87 7.33 7.22
C ARG A 41 20.81 8.04 8.04
N ARG A 42 19.59 8.16 7.51
CA ARG A 42 18.42 8.73 8.20
C ARG A 42 17.61 7.69 8.94
N GLY A 43 18.08 6.45 9.06
CA GLY A 43 17.36 5.33 9.67
C GLY A 43 16.16 4.86 8.85
N ILE A 44 16.14 5.15 7.56
CA ILE A 44 15.08 4.68 6.65
C ILE A 44 15.61 3.45 5.92
N PHE A 45 15.05 2.28 6.26
CA PHE A 45 15.43 1.00 5.69
C PHE A 45 14.29 0.39 4.89
N TYR A 46 14.62 -0.27 3.79
CA TYR A 46 13.62 -0.94 2.97
C TYR A 46 14.11 -2.31 2.46
N ASN A 47 13.13 -3.17 2.20
CA ASN A 47 13.28 -4.33 1.34
C ASN A 47 12.10 -4.33 0.36
N ILE A 48 12.39 -4.07 -0.89
CA ILE A 48 11.40 -4.01 -1.97
C ILE A 48 11.73 -5.14 -2.94
N LYS A 49 11.03 -6.27 -2.82
CA LYS A 49 11.25 -7.49 -3.60
C LYS A 49 12.73 -7.90 -3.65
N GLY A 50 13.41 -7.89 -2.50
CA GLY A 50 14.81 -8.28 -2.37
C GLY A 50 15.83 -7.15 -2.58
N ARG A 51 15.42 -5.98 -3.07
CA ARG A 51 16.28 -4.78 -3.16
C ARG A 51 16.29 -4.09 -1.81
N THR A 52 17.45 -3.92 -1.22
CA THR A 52 17.62 -3.38 0.15
C THR A 52 18.68 -2.29 0.21
N ASN A 53 18.65 -1.46 1.26
CA ASN A 53 19.68 -0.47 1.56
C ASN A 53 20.36 -0.70 2.91
N PHE A 54 20.27 -1.92 3.48
CA PHE A 54 20.92 -2.28 4.74
C PHE A 54 21.79 -3.53 4.61
N ALA A 55 22.86 -3.61 5.39
CA ALA A 55 23.76 -4.75 5.41
C ALA A 55 23.10 -5.96 6.10
N GLY A 56 23.25 -7.15 5.53
CA GLY A 56 22.68 -8.40 6.03
C GLY A 56 21.63 -9.05 5.12
N ALA A 57 21.23 -8.39 4.04
CA ALA A 57 20.33 -8.94 3.02
C ALA A 57 21.04 -9.25 1.69
N GLY A 58 22.37 -9.32 1.69
CA GLY A 58 23.15 -9.64 0.49
C GLY A 58 23.17 -11.13 0.21
N GLY A 59 22.52 -11.53 -0.88
CA GLY A 59 22.67 -12.85 -1.46
C GLY A 59 21.39 -13.69 -1.45
N GLY A 60 20.78 -13.74 -2.63
CA GLY A 60 19.73 -14.58 -3.10
C GLY A 60 19.44 -15.85 -2.28
N ALA A 61 18.34 -15.79 -1.62
CA ALA A 61 17.38 -16.82 -1.31
C ALA A 61 16.35 -16.14 -0.41
N ALA A 62 15.10 -16.39 -0.63
CA ALA A 62 14.10 -16.19 0.42
C ALA A 62 14.74 -16.76 1.68
N GLN A 63 14.94 -15.91 2.71
CA GLN A 63 15.46 -16.38 3.99
C GLN A 63 14.51 -17.50 4.38
N GLU A 64 15.02 -18.73 4.35
CA GLU A 64 14.27 -19.89 4.81
C GLU A 64 13.55 -19.45 6.05
N VAL A 65 12.23 -19.49 6.02
CA VAL A 65 11.41 -19.34 7.23
C VAL A 65 12.00 -20.38 8.17
N ARG A 66 12.85 -19.92 9.10
CA ARG A 66 13.43 -20.82 10.10
C ARG A 66 12.23 -21.44 10.78
N ASP A 67 12.18 -22.74 10.77
CA ASP A 67 11.16 -23.60 11.40
C ASP A 67 11.12 -23.45 12.95
N THR A 68 11.63 -22.33 13.44
CA THR A 68 11.51 -21.93 14.82
C THR A 68 10.21 -21.15 14.98
N ALA A 69 9.32 -21.69 15.78
CA ALA A 69 8.12 -20.96 16.21
C ALA A 69 8.49 -19.52 16.56
N PRO A 70 7.76 -18.52 16.01
CA PRO A 70 8.06 -17.13 16.30
C PRO A 70 8.09 -16.93 17.83
N PRO A 71 9.02 -16.12 18.36
CA PRO A 71 9.04 -15.84 19.77
C PRO A 71 7.66 -15.34 20.21
N LYS A 72 7.20 -15.78 21.37
CA LYS A 72 5.94 -15.27 21.94
C LYS A 72 6.13 -13.79 22.18
N PHE A 73 5.27 -12.97 21.59
CA PHE A 73 5.22 -11.53 21.79
C PHE A 73 3.79 -11.10 22.13
N ARG A 74 3.67 -10.02 22.88
CA ARG A 74 2.39 -9.40 23.17
C ARG A 74 1.97 -8.55 21.96
N PHE A 75 0.74 -8.72 21.50
CA PHE A 75 0.14 -7.88 20.48
C PHE A 75 -1.35 -7.77 20.77
N GLU A 76 -1.75 -6.66 21.35
CA GLU A 76 -3.13 -6.38 21.70
C GLU A 76 -3.62 -5.17 20.91
N ALA A 77 -4.75 -5.33 20.22
CA ALA A 77 -5.37 -4.29 19.42
C ALA A 77 -6.73 -3.89 20.01
N VAL A 78 -6.97 -2.60 20.16
CA VAL A 78 -8.23 -2.04 20.63
C VAL A 78 -8.99 -1.44 19.45
N PRO A 79 -9.97 -2.17 18.87
CA PRO A 79 -10.73 -1.68 17.72
C PRO A 79 -11.46 -0.37 18.02
N VAL A 80 -11.74 0.41 16.98
CA VAL A 80 -12.59 1.59 17.08
C VAL A 80 -13.94 1.24 17.72
N ALA A 81 -14.44 2.09 18.63
CA ALA A 81 -15.73 1.88 19.27
C ALA A 81 -16.86 1.79 18.22
N PHE A 82 -17.75 0.80 18.37
CA PHE A 82 -18.82 0.52 17.42
C PHE A 82 -19.66 1.75 17.04
N PRO A 83 -20.08 2.63 17.96
CA PRO A 83 -20.85 3.82 17.59
C PRO A 83 -20.13 4.78 16.63
N ARG A 84 -18.79 4.92 16.77
CA ARG A 84 -17.98 5.72 15.84
C ARG A 84 -17.93 5.06 14.45
N TYR A 85 -17.70 3.75 14.42
CA TYR A 85 -17.72 2.97 13.18
C TYR A 85 -19.10 3.06 12.49
N GLU A 86 -20.18 2.80 13.22
CA GLU A 86 -21.56 2.81 12.72
C GLU A 86 -21.95 4.17 12.12
N LYS A 87 -21.58 5.26 12.76
CA LYS A 87 -21.82 6.61 12.26
C LYS A 87 -21.13 6.84 10.91
N ALA A 88 -19.86 6.51 10.81
CA ALA A 88 -19.08 6.68 9.59
C ALA A 88 -19.57 5.72 8.47
N PHE A 89 -19.86 4.47 8.83
CA PHE A 89 -20.42 3.49 7.90
C PHE A 89 -21.79 3.94 7.35
N SER A 90 -22.67 4.44 8.20
CA SER A 90 -23.99 4.95 7.79
C SER A 90 -23.87 6.14 6.84
N LEU A 91 -22.90 7.04 7.06
CA LEU A 91 -22.61 8.15 6.15
C LEU A 91 -22.15 7.63 4.78
N VAL A 92 -21.20 6.69 4.77
CA VAL A 92 -20.71 6.06 3.54
C VAL A 92 -21.84 5.36 2.80
N LYS A 93 -22.64 4.54 3.51
CA LYS A 93 -23.79 3.83 2.93
C LYS A 93 -24.78 4.81 2.29
N LYS A 94 -25.09 5.93 2.96
CA LYS A 94 -25.93 7.00 2.40
C LYS A 94 -25.38 7.50 1.08
N HIS A 95 -24.07 7.78 1.00
CA HIS A 95 -23.45 8.25 -0.24
C HIS A 95 -23.48 7.21 -1.36
N ILE A 96 -23.29 5.94 -1.05
CA ILE A 96 -23.36 4.84 -2.03
C ILE A 96 -24.80 4.72 -2.57
N LEU A 97 -25.81 4.71 -1.69
CA LEU A 97 -27.22 4.65 -2.09
C LEU A 97 -27.66 5.82 -2.96
N HIS A 98 -27.06 7.02 -2.77
CA HIS A 98 -27.31 8.19 -3.63
C HIS A 98 -26.46 8.19 -4.92
N GLY A 99 -25.69 7.15 -5.20
CA GLY A 99 -24.84 7.05 -6.39
C GLY A 99 -23.61 7.98 -6.38
N ASN A 100 -23.23 8.52 -5.22
CA ASN A 100 -22.06 9.39 -5.09
C ASN A 100 -20.72 8.61 -5.11
N SER A 101 -20.74 7.32 -4.80
CA SER A 101 -19.60 6.40 -4.89
C SER A 101 -20.14 4.99 -5.16
N PHE A 102 -19.35 4.16 -5.84
CA PHE A 102 -19.66 2.76 -6.10
C PHE A 102 -18.88 1.83 -5.19
N LEU A 103 -17.68 2.22 -4.83
CA LEU A 103 -16.74 1.48 -4.02
C LEU A 103 -15.94 2.46 -3.17
N LEU A 104 -15.72 2.13 -1.89
CA LEU A 104 -14.98 2.98 -0.97
C LEU A 104 -14.30 2.12 0.11
N ASN A 105 -13.07 2.47 0.45
CA ASN A 105 -12.39 1.91 1.61
C ASN A 105 -12.52 2.86 2.81
N LEU A 106 -13.26 2.44 3.84
CA LEU A 106 -13.38 3.12 5.12
C LEU A 106 -12.39 2.52 6.12
N THR A 107 -11.56 3.33 6.75
CA THR A 107 -10.52 2.86 7.66
C THR A 107 -10.51 3.67 8.96
N PHE A 108 -10.02 3.02 10.02
CA PHE A 108 -9.81 3.68 11.32
C PHE A 108 -8.47 3.23 11.90
N PRO A 109 -7.73 4.14 12.55
CA PRO A 109 -6.57 3.74 13.32
C PRO A 109 -7.01 2.86 14.49
N THR A 110 -6.25 1.80 14.72
CA THR A 110 -6.47 0.86 15.83
C THR A 110 -5.28 0.92 16.75
N PRO A 111 -5.42 1.44 17.98
CA PRO A 111 -4.35 1.38 18.97
C PRO A 111 -3.87 -0.04 19.19
N VAL A 112 -2.55 -0.21 19.21
CA VAL A 112 -1.88 -1.50 19.41
C VAL A 112 -0.89 -1.37 20.55
N GLU A 113 -0.96 -2.31 21.50
CA GLU A 113 0.06 -2.52 22.52
C GLU A 113 0.90 -3.74 22.14
N THR A 114 2.20 -3.56 22.07
CA THR A 114 3.15 -4.64 21.74
C THR A 114 4.47 -4.42 22.47
N ASP A 115 5.15 -5.52 22.78
CA ASP A 115 6.51 -5.54 23.32
C ASP A 115 7.58 -5.49 22.22
N LEU A 116 7.17 -5.46 20.94
CA LEU A 116 8.07 -5.37 19.79
C LEU A 116 8.28 -3.90 19.37
N GLY A 117 9.54 -3.51 19.19
CA GLY A 117 9.89 -2.26 18.52
C GLY A 117 9.63 -2.32 17.01
N LEU A 118 9.48 -1.16 16.36
CA LEU A 118 9.22 -1.07 14.90
C LEU A 118 10.31 -1.78 14.08
N GLU A 119 11.57 -1.68 14.49
CA GLU A 119 12.70 -2.35 13.83
C GLU A 119 12.60 -3.88 13.95
N GLN A 120 12.21 -4.40 15.11
CA GLN A 120 11.99 -5.84 15.31
C GLN A 120 10.86 -6.34 14.40
N ILE A 121 9.76 -5.57 14.30
CA ILE A 121 8.63 -5.87 13.39
C ILE A 121 9.10 -5.88 11.93
N PHE A 122 9.92 -4.89 11.53
CA PHE A 122 10.48 -4.80 10.17
C PHE A 122 11.30 -6.05 9.81
N HIS A 123 12.17 -6.51 10.71
CA HIS A 123 13.00 -7.69 10.48
C HIS A 123 12.22 -9.00 10.55
N ALA A 124 11.20 -9.09 11.40
CA ALA A 124 10.36 -10.30 11.53
C ALA A 124 9.40 -10.50 10.35
N SER A 125 9.08 -9.43 9.62
CA SER A 125 8.15 -9.50 8.49
C SER A 125 8.77 -10.13 7.25
N ALA A 126 8.02 -11.01 6.57
CA ALA A 126 8.37 -11.63 5.28
C ALA A 126 7.65 -11.00 4.08
N ALA A 127 7.00 -9.83 4.24
CA ALA A 127 6.28 -9.16 3.17
C ALA A 127 7.21 -8.77 2.01
N PRO A 128 6.73 -8.80 0.75
CA PRO A 128 7.53 -8.44 -0.42
C PRO A 128 7.95 -6.97 -0.45
N TYR A 129 7.19 -6.10 0.23
CA TYR A 129 7.48 -4.68 0.35
C TYR A 129 7.53 -4.29 1.81
N ARG A 130 8.71 -3.98 2.30
CA ARG A 130 8.95 -3.55 3.68
C ARG A 130 9.64 -2.21 3.71
N LEU A 131 9.20 -1.34 4.63
CA LEU A 131 9.81 -0.05 4.87
C LEU A 131 9.80 0.25 6.37
N LEU A 132 10.93 0.65 6.92
CA LEU A 132 11.08 1.23 8.23
C LEU A 132 11.46 2.69 8.09
N SER A 133 10.75 3.59 8.72
CA SER A 133 11.05 5.04 8.73
C SER A 133 11.44 5.48 10.14
N GLY A 134 12.66 5.17 10.50
CA GLY A 134 13.22 5.46 11.83
C GLY A 134 12.35 4.86 12.94
N ASP A 135 12.03 5.69 13.92
CA ASP A 135 11.13 5.36 15.01
C ASP A 135 9.66 5.80 14.76
N ARG A 136 9.35 6.23 13.53
CA ARG A 136 8.04 6.78 13.18
C ARG A 136 7.05 5.71 12.80
N PHE A 137 7.37 4.86 11.82
CA PHE A 137 6.48 3.82 11.33
C PHE A 137 7.20 2.68 10.62
N VAL A 138 6.50 1.56 10.53
CA VAL A 138 6.89 0.39 9.73
C VAL A 138 5.75 -0.03 8.79
N VAL A 139 6.13 -0.47 7.58
CA VAL A 139 5.22 -1.01 6.56
C VAL A 139 5.68 -2.41 6.16
N PHE A 140 4.73 -3.32 5.98
CA PHE A 140 4.96 -4.67 5.45
C PHE A 140 3.85 -5.05 4.46
N SER A 141 3.84 -4.33 3.34
CA SER A 141 2.77 -4.42 2.34
C SER A 141 2.89 -5.64 1.43
N PRO A 142 1.78 -6.31 1.12
CA PRO A 142 1.73 -7.30 0.05
C PRO A 142 1.37 -6.69 -1.31
N GLU A 143 0.95 -5.41 -1.36
CA GLU A 143 0.28 -4.81 -2.51
C GLU A 143 1.21 -3.91 -3.33
N THR A 144 1.46 -4.32 -4.57
CA THR A 144 2.12 -3.48 -5.57
C THR A 144 1.22 -2.30 -5.93
N PHE A 145 1.76 -1.07 -5.93
CA PHE A 145 1.09 0.08 -6.53
C PHE A 145 1.24 0.03 -8.05
N VAL A 146 2.44 0.27 -8.56
CA VAL A 146 2.81 0.09 -9.96
C VAL A 146 4.26 -0.37 -10.08
N THR A 147 4.54 -1.07 -11.18
CA THR A 147 5.90 -1.34 -11.65
C THR A 147 6.09 -0.68 -13.02
N ILE A 148 7.29 -0.18 -13.30
CA ILE A 148 7.65 0.33 -14.62
C ILE A 148 8.97 -0.33 -15.05
N GLY A 149 8.97 -0.98 -16.20
CA GLY A 149 10.14 -1.58 -16.79
C GLY A 149 10.14 -1.39 -18.30
N GLY A 150 11.25 -0.90 -18.86
CA GLY A 150 11.25 -0.37 -20.22
C GLY A 150 10.21 0.75 -20.36
N ASN A 151 9.36 0.64 -21.36
CA ASN A 151 8.25 1.57 -21.59
C ASN A 151 6.89 0.98 -21.16
N THR A 152 6.87 0.01 -20.25
CA THR A 152 5.63 -0.63 -19.80
C THR A 152 5.39 -0.35 -18.34
N ILE A 153 4.24 0.23 -18.02
CA ILE A 153 3.72 0.35 -16.65
C ILE A 153 2.74 -0.79 -16.38
N ARG A 154 2.81 -1.39 -15.19
CA ARG A 154 1.92 -2.49 -14.78
C ARG A 154 1.37 -2.26 -13.38
N SER A 155 0.15 -2.76 -13.15
CA SER A 155 -0.45 -2.89 -11.83
C SER A 155 -1.11 -4.26 -11.70
N PHE A 156 -1.20 -4.74 -10.44
CA PHE A 156 -1.63 -6.11 -10.15
C PHE A 156 -2.75 -6.09 -9.10
N PRO A 157 -3.98 -5.65 -9.48
CA PRO A 157 -5.11 -5.69 -8.56
C PRO A 157 -5.39 -7.11 -8.10
N MET A 158 -5.63 -7.25 -6.80
CA MET A 158 -5.90 -8.53 -6.16
C MET A 158 -7.16 -8.44 -5.30
N LYS A 159 -8.04 -9.47 -5.42
CA LYS A 159 -9.26 -9.62 -4.63
C LYS A 159 -9.57 -11.09 -4.43
N GLY A 160 -10.18 -11.40 -3.29
CA GLY A 160 -10.51 -12.77 -2.94
C GLY A 160 -9.28 -13.58 -2.50
N THR A 161 -9.41 -14.17 -1.34
CA THR A 161 -8.37 -15.04 -0.76
C THR A 161 -9.06 -16.21 -0.08
N ILE A 162 -8.55 -17.41 -0.27
CA ILE A 162 -9.06 -18.64 0.34
C ILE A 162 -7.90 -19.51 0.81
N ASP A 163 -8.13 -20.29 1.86
CA ASP A 163 -7.17 -21.29 2.31
C ASP A 163 -7.02 -22.38 1.23
N ALA A 164 -5.78 -22.61 0.78
CA ALA A 164 -5.47 -23.61 -0.25
C ALA A 164 -5.75 -25.06 0.20
N ALA A 165 -5.81 -25.31 1.51
CA ALA A 165 -6.12 -26.63 2.07
C ALA A 165 -7.60 -27.01 1.97
N LEU A 166 -8.48 -26.06 1.67
CA LEU A 166 -9.92 -26.35 1.54
C LEU A 166 -10.21 -27.16 0.26
N PRO A 167 -11.17 -28.10 0.32
CA PRO A 167 -11.59 -28.81 -0.87
C PRO A 167 -12.07 -27.86 -1.97
N ASP A 168 -11.64 -28.09 -3.20
CA ASP A 168 -11.99 -27.27 -4.37
C ASP A 168 -11.72 -25.76 -4.21
N ALA A 169 -10.71 -25.38 -3.43
CA ALA A 169 -10.42 -23.99 -3.07
C ALA A 169 -10.34 -23.07 -4.29
N GLU A 170 -9.64 -23.50 -5.34
CA GLU A 170 -9.47 -22.72 -6.57
C GLU A 170 -10.81 -22.50 -7.28
N ARG A 171 -11.61 -23.56 -7.47
CA ARG A 171 -12.92 -23.48 -8.09
C ARG A 171 -13.85 -22.57 -7.28
N ARG A 172 -13.93 -22.77 -5.97
CA ARG A 172 -14.75 -21.95 -5.05
C ARG A 172 -14.38 -20.46 -5.10
N LEU A 173 -13.09 -20.16 -5.22
CA LEU A 173 -12.61 -18.80 -5.30
C LEU A 173 -12.96 -18.16 -6.65
N LEU A 174 -12.82 -18.89 -7.76
CA LEU A 174 -13.11 -18.39 -9.11
C LEU A 174 -14.61 -18.28 -9.39
N GLU A 175 -15.45 -19.16 -8.82
CA GLU A 175 -16.91 -19.17 -9.01
C GLU A 175 -17.66 -18.25 -8.03
N ASN A 176 -16.96 -17.60 -7.09
CA ASN A 176 -17.59 -16.66 -6.17
C ASN A 176 -18.02 -15.38 -6.90
N GLU A 177 -19.32 -15.21 -7.12
CA GLU A 177 -19.88 -14.06 -7.86
C GLU A 177 -19.59 -12.72 -7.18
N LYS A 178 -19.68 -12.65 -5.84
CA LYS A 178 -19.38 -11.44 -5.11
C LYS A 178 -17.91 -11.01 -5.35
N GLU A 179 -16.98 -11.95 -5.21
CA GLU A 179 -15.55 -11.67 -5.46
C GLU A 179 -15.31 -11.31 -6.94
N LEU A 180 -16.05 -11.88 -7.87
CA LEU A 180 -16.01 -11.54 -9.29
C LEU A 180 -16.42 -10.07 -9.53
N TRP A 181 -17.53 -9.64 -8.97
CA TRP A 181 -18.02 -8.26 -9.10
C TRP A 181 -17.06 -7.25 -8.48
N GLU A 182 -16.55 -7.54 -7.28
CA GLU A 182 -15.55 -6.69 -6.63
C GLU A 182 -14.26 -6.63 -7.44
N HIS A 183 -13.82 -7.75 -8.00
CA HIS A 183 -12.62 -7.83 -8.82
C HIS A 183 -12.78 -7.04 -10.14
N ASN A 184 -13.90 -7.17 -10.82
CA ASN A 184 -14.21 -6.40 -12.03
C ASN A 184 -14.17 -4.88 -11.75
N THR A 185 -14.75 -4.46 -10.63
CA THR A 185 -14.78 -3.06 -10.24
C THR A 185 -13.38 -2.51 -10.00
N ILE A 186 -12.51 -3.26 -9.31
CA ILE A 186 -11.15 -2.81 -9.03
C ILE A 186 -10.27 -2.85 -10.28
N VAL A 187 -10.44 -3.83 -11.16
CA VAL A 187 -9.73 -3.91 -12.44
C VAL A 187 -10.07 -2.70 -13.31
N ASP A 188 -11.35 -2.33 -13.41
CA ASP A 188 -11.77 -1.17 -14.21
C ASP A 188 -11.25 0.15 -13.61
N LEU A 189 -11.27 0.28 -12.29
CA LEU A 189 -10.70 1.44 -11.59
C LEU A 189 -9.20 1.59 -11.86
N ILE A 190 -8.43 0.53 -11.79
CA ILE A 190 -6.99 0.56 -12.06
C ILE A 190 -6.69 0.78 -13.54
N ARG A 191 -7.48 0.21 -14.46
CA ARG A 191 -7.39 0.54 -15.89
C ARG A 191 -7.55 2.04 -16.12
N ASN A 192 -8.54 2.64 -15.48
CA ASN A 192 -8.79 4.07 -15.58
C ASN A 192 -7.62 4.89 -15.02
N ASP A 193 -7.04 4.48 -13.87
CA ASP A 193 -5.87 5.15 -13.29
C ASP A 193 -4.66 5.08 -14.24
N LEU A 194 -4.36 3.91 -14.81
CA LEU A 194 -3.26 3.77 -15.77
C LEU A 194 -3.51 4.55 -17.07
N SER A 195 -4.77 4.65 -17.53
CA SER A 195 -5.12 5.40 -18.75
C SER A 195 -4.89 6.91 -18.63
N MET A 196 -4.71 7.43 -17.40
CA MET A 196 -4.33 8.83 -17.20
C MET A 196 -2.87 9.11 -17.56
N VAL A 197 -2.01 8.09 -17.63
CA VAL A 197 -0.56 8.23 -17.78
C VAL A 197 0.04 7.36 -18.89
N ALA A 198 -0.69 6.39 -19.40
CA ALA A 198 -0.22 5.43 -20.41
C ALA A 198 -1.22 5.30 -21.57
N ALA A 199 -0.70 4.92 -22.73
CA ALA A 199 -1.48 4.49 -23.90
C ALA A 199 -1.65 2.97 -23.92
N ASP A 200 -2.58 2.49 -24.74
CA ASP A 200 -2.78 1.05 -25.03
C ASP A 200 -3.02 0.23 -23.74
N VAL A 201 -3.76 0.81 -22.79
CA VAL A 201 -4.02 0.16 -21.50
C VAL A 201 -4.96 -1.04 -21.71
N ARG A 202 -4.50 -2.21 -21.26
CA ARG A 202 -5.24 -3.48 -21.38
C ARG A 202 -5.06 -4.37 -20.17
N VAL A 203 -5.97 -5.31 -20.01
CA VAL A 203 -5.84 -6.41 -19.05
C VAL A 203 -5.03 -7.50 -19.74
N ALA A 204 -3.76 -7.66 -19.36
CA ALA A 204 -2.86 -8.65 -19.93
C ALA A 204 -3.19 -10.06 -19.44
N ARG A 205 -3.57 -10.19 -18.17
CA ARG A 205 -4.02 -11.45 -17.57
C ARG A 205 -5.19 -11.15 -16.64
N PHE A 206 -6.29 -11.87 -16.81
CA PHE A 206 -7.51 -11.68 -16.01
C PHE A 206 -7.75 -12.85 -15.07
N ARG A 207 -7.93 -12.57 -13.77
CA ARG A 207 -8.30 -13.52 -12.72
C ARG A 207 -7.47 -14.81 -12.72
N TYR A 208 -6.16 -14.66 -12.58
CA TYR A 208 -5.29 -15.81 -12.34
C TYR A 208 -5.08 -16.05 -10.84
N ILE A 209 -4.72 -17.27 -10.49
CA ILE A 209 -4.49 -17.66 -9.11
C ILE A 209 -3.02 -17.47 -8.77
N ASP A 210 -2.77 -16.68 -7.72
CA ASP A 210 -1.49 -16.60 -7.02
C ASP A 210 -1.51 -17.48 -5.78
N ARG A 211 -0.42 -18.22 -5.54
CA ARG A 211 -0.20 -19.02 -4.33
C ARG A 211 0.70 -18.26 -3.37
N ILE A 212 0.17 -17.97 -2.18
CA ILE A 212 0.87 -17.20 -1.15
C ILE A 212 1.18 -18.13 0.01
N ARG A 213 2.47 -18.38 0.25
CA ARG A 213 2.90 -19.12 1.44
C ARG A 213 2.91 -18.20 2.66
N THR A 214 2.29 -18.65 3.73
CA THR A 214 2.25 -17.97 5.03
C THR A 214 2.77 -18.90 6.13
N HIS A 215 3.01 -18.36 7.32
CA HIS A 215 3.38 -19.15 8.49
C HIS A 215 2.28 -20.10 8.97
N ARG A 216 1.03 -19.93 8.49
CA ARG A 216 -0.14 -20.78 8.85
C ARG A 216 -0.57 -21.73 7.74
N GLY A 217 0.13 -21.73 6.60
CA GLY A 217 -0.26 -22.53 5.43
C GLY A 217 -0.18 -21.74 4.14
N GLU A 218 -0.79 -22.27 3.11
CA GLU A 218 -0.84 -21.67 1.78
C GLU A 218 -2.22 -21.04 1.52
N LEU A 219 -2.23 -19.85 0.95
CA LEU A 219 -3.43 -19.16 0.51
C LEU A 219 -3.46 -19.06 -1.00
N LEU A 220 -4.66 -19.19 -1.59
CA LEU A 220 -4.91 -18.83 -2.98
C LEU A 220 -5.50 -17.44 -3.03
N GLN A 221 -5.02 -16.63 -3.95
CA GLN A 221 -5.48 -15.27 -4.18
C GLN A 221 -5.77 -15.04 -5.67
N VAL A 222 -6.88 -14.38 -5.98
CA VAL A 222 -7.18 -13.96 -7.36
C VAL A 222 -6.50 -12.63 -7.65
N SER A 223 -5.71 -12.60 -8.71
CA SER A 223 -5.02 -11.41 -9.22
C SER A 223 -5.35 -11.18 -10.69
N SER A 224 -5.20 -9.95 -11.15
CA SER A 224 -5.15 -9.60 -12.57
C SER A 224 -3.91 -8.75 -12.84
N GLU A 225 -3.44 -8.77 -14.07
CA GLU A 225 -2.35 -7.92 -14.54
C GLU A 225 -2.90 -6.92 -15.56
N ILE A 226 -2.69 -5.65 -15.30
CA ILE A 226 -3.06 -4.55 -16.17
C ILE A 226 -1.79 -3.86 -16.59
N GLU A 227 -1.62 -3.64 -17.88
CA GLU A 227 -0.45 -2.97 -18.42
C GLU A 227 -0.83 -1.84 -19.37
N GLY A 228 0.08 -0.88 -19.51
CA GLY A 228 -0.03 0.21 -20.47
C GLY A 228 1.34 0.63 -20.97
N ARG A 229 1.38 1.29 -22.12
CA ARG A 229 2.60 1.76 -22.76
C ARG A 229 2.86 3.23 -22.40
N LEU A 230 4.04 3.49 -21.86
CA LEU A 230 4.54 4.85 -21.60
C LEU A 230 5.29 5.37 -22.84
N GLY A 231 5.36 6.69 -22.97
CA GLY A 231 6.25 7.32 -23.95
C GLY A 231 7.72 7.21 -23.56
N ASP A 232 8.62 7.33 -24.54
CA ASP A 232 10.08 7.15 -24.35
C ASP A 232 10.70 8.09 -23.31
N GLY A 233 10.09 9.25 -23.08
CA GLY A 233 10.55 10.26 -22.11
C GLY A 233 9.99 10.11 -20.69
N TRP A 234 9.33 9.00 -20.34
CA TRP A 234 8.62 8.84 -19.07
C TRP A 234 9.48 9.11 -17.83
N ARG A 235 10.79 8.80 -17.90
CA ARG A 235 11.71 9.04 -16.78
C ARG A 235 11.77 10.52 -16.40
N SER A 236 11.82 11.41 -17.38
CA SER A 236 11.85 12.87 -17.15
C SER A 236 10.48 13.46 -16.75
N GLY A 237 9.43 12.63 -16.66
CA GLY A 237 8.09 12.98 -16.21
C GLY A 237 7.59 12.05 -15.08
N LEU A 238 8.50 11.30 -14.42
CA LEU A 238 8.11 10.29 -13.42
C LEU A 238 7.39 10.88 -12.22
N GLY A 239 7.76 12.08 -11.80
CA GLY A 239 7.12 12.77 -10.67
C GLY A 239 5.66 13.05 -10.94
N GLU A 240 5.33 13.64 -12.09
CA GLU A 240 3.94 13.90 -12.50
C GLU A 240 3.18 12.59 -12.75
N LEU A 241 3.84 11.61 -13.36
CA LEU A 241 3.23 10.31 -13.64
C LEU A 241 2.74 9.65 -12.35
N LEU A 242 3.54 9.60 -11.31
CA LEU A 242 3.15 9.05 -10.00
C LEU A 242 1.98 9.84 -9.40
N LEU A 243 2.07 11.18 -9.38
CA LEU A 243 1.05 12.03 -8.75
C LEU A 243 -0.29 12.01 -9.46
N ARG A 244 -0.33 11.82 -10.78
CA ARG A 244 -1.58 11.73 -11.54
C ARG A 244 -2.43 10.52 -11.18
N MET A 245 -1.82 9.44 -10.73
CA MET A 245 -2.50 8.22 -10.31
C MET A 245 -2.95 8.23 -8.85
N LEU A 246 -2.48 9.21 -8.04
CA LEU A 246 -2.78 9.26 -6.60
C LEU A 246 -4.09 9.99 -6.25
N PRO A 247 -4.68 9.67 -5.10
CA PRO A 247 -4.38 8.49 -4.30
C PRO A 247 -4.73 7.19 -5.05
N ALA A 248 -4.03 6.09 -4.71
CA ALA A 248 -4.21 4.82 -5.41
C ALA A 248 -5.67 4.37 -5.39
N GLY A 249 -6.16 3.86 -6.54
CA GLY A 249 -7.56 3.45 -6.68
C GLY A 249 -7.94 2.31 -5.73
N SER A 250 -7.02 1.37 -5.53
CA SER A 250 -7.25 0.19 -4.67
C SER A 250 -7.56 0.51 -3.22
N ILE A 251 -7.13 1.68 -2.72
CA ILE A 251 -7.31 2.11 -1.32
C ILE A 251 -8.22 3.33 -1.18
N SER A 252 -8.68 3.92 -2.26
CA SER A 252 -9.64 5.01 -2.26
C SER A 252 -11.02 4.53 -2.69
N GLY A 253 -11.25 4.34 -3.97
CA GLY A 253 -12.52 3.90 -4.56
C GLY A 253 -12.91 4.70 -5.80
N ALA A 254 -14.15 4.58 -6.25
CA ALA A 254 -14.67 5.15 -7.48
C ALA A 254 -16.02 5.85 -7.30
N PRO A 255 -16.24 7.03 -7.95
CA PRO A 255 -15.29 7.89 -8.68
C PRO A 255 -14.32 8.58 -7.72
N LYS A 256 -13.03 8.56 -8.04
CA LYS A 256 -11.93 8.94 -7.13
C LYS A 256 -12.15 10.28 -6.41
N ARG A 257 -12.39 11.37 -7.13
CA ARG A 257 -12.54 12.72 -6.57
C ARG A 257 -13.67 12.83 -5.53
N LYS A 258 -14.80 12.21 -5.79
CA LYS A 258 -15.95 12.24 -4.88
C LYS A 258 -15.72 11.34 -3.68
N THR A 259 -15.18 10.16 -3.94
CA THR A 259 -14.91 9.14 -2.92
C THR A 259 -13.90 9.62 -1.89
N VAL A 260 -12.81 10.28 -2.28
CA VAL A 260 -11.82 10.85 -1.36
C VAL A 260 -12.45 11.87 -0.40
N LYS A 261 -13.39 12.70 -0.88
CA LYS A 261 -14.12 13.64 -0.02
C LYS A 261 -15.01 12.93 0.99
N ILE A 262 -15.70 11.87 0.57
CA ILE A 262 -16.54 11.05 1.46
C ILE A 262 -15.68 10.36 2.51
N ILE A 263 -14.53 9.84 2.14
CA ILE A 263 -13.56 9.24 3.07
C ILE A 263 -13.15 10.26 4.14
N ALA A 264 -12.70 11.44 3.73
CA ALA A 264 -12.27 12.49 4.66
C ALA A 264 -13.40 12.91 5.64
N GLU A 265 -14.64 13.01 5.15
CA GLU A 265 -15.81 13.32 5.96
C GLU A 265 -16.15 12.17 6.94
N ALA A 266 -16.09 10.93 6.49
CA ALA A 266 -16.48 9.77 7.28
C ALA A 266 -15.44 9.40 8.35
N GLU A 267 -14.16 9.44 8.01
CA GLU A 267 -13.06 9.11 8.91
C GLU A 267 -12.79 10.22 9.91
N GLY A 268 -12.93 11.51 9.49
CA GLY A 268 -12.74 12.68 10.32
C GLY A 268 -11.30 12.92 10.77
N GLU A 269 -10.34 12.21 10.19
CA GLU A 269 -8.92 12.30 10.49
C GLU A 269 -8.08 12.05 9.21
N ARG A 270 -6.81 12.42 9.27
CA ARG A 270 -5.88 12.25 8.15
C ARG A 270 -5.25 10.87 8.21
N ARG A 271 -5.05 10.28 7.04
CA ARG A 271 -4.36 8.98 6.91
C ARG A 271 -2.83 9.13 6.97
N GLY A 272 -2.28 10.28 6.60
CA GLY A 272 -0.85 10.50 6.53
C GLY A 272 -0.16 9.51 5.58
N PHE A 273 0.91 8.85 6.03
CA PHE A 273 1.57 7.83 5.22
C PHE A 273 0.79 6.52 5.08
N PHE A 274 -0.13 6.23 5.98
CA PHE A 274 -1.03 5.08 5.80
C PHE A 274 -1.84 5.25 4.51
N THR A 275 -1.85 4.21 3.67
CA THR A 275 -2.44 4.23 2.32
C THR A 275 -1.82 5.22 1.33
N GLY A 276 -0.71 5.88 1.67
CA GLY A 276 0.17 6.50 0.70
C GLY A 276 0.96 5.46 -0.10
N ILE A 277 1.98 5.88 -0.80
CA ILE A 277 2.86 5.00 -1.58
C ILE A 277 4.33 5.16 -1.22
N PHE A 278 5.10 4.11 -1.41
CA PHE A 278 6.55 4.15 -1.42
C PHE A 278 7.10 3.27 -2.54
N GLY A 279 8.31 3.56 -2.96
CA GLY A 279 8.95 2.77 -4.00
C GLY A 279 10.37 3.20 -4.27
N ILE A 280 11.03 2.43 -5.11
CA ILE A 280 12.37 2.72 -5.61
C ILE A 280 12.35 2.88 -7.12
N PHE A 281 13.19 3.80 -7.59
CA PHE A 281 13.72 3.81 -8.93
C PHE A 281 15.17 3.32 -8.85
N ASP A 282 15.53 2.26 -9.56
CA ASP A 282 16.87 1.64 -9.46
C ASP A 282 17.87 2.15 -10.51
N GLY A 283 17.47 3.16 -11.30
CA GLY A 283 18.20 3.70 -12.44
C GLY A 283 17.57 3.33 -13.78
N GLU A 284 16.77 2.28 -13.83
CA GLU A 284 16.12 1.78 -15.05
C GLU A 284 14.62 1.55 -14.87
N ALA A 285 14.22 0.98 -13.74
CA ALA A 285 12.88 0.52 -13.44
C ALA A 285 12.33 1.13 -12.15
N VAL A 286 11.00 1.18 -12.05
CA VAL A 286 10.28 1.55 -10.83
C VAL A 286 9.63 0.31 -10.23
N GLU A 287 9.78 0.14 -8.92
CA GLU A 287 9.03 -0.82 -8.13
C GLU A 287 8.40 -0.10 -6.95
N SER A 288 7.07 -0.17 -6.80
CA SER A 288 6.37 0.60 -5.78
C SER A 288 5.20 -0.17 -5.15
N ALA A 289 4.85 0.23 -3.94
CA ALA A 289 3.81 -0.40 -3.14
C ALA A 289 2.91 0.63 -2.47
N VAL A 290 1.69 0.21 -2.16
CA VAL A 290 0.76 0.95 -1.30
C VAL A 290 1.15 0.71 0.16
N MET A 291 1.16 1.76 0.99
CA MET A 291 1.51 1.64 2.42
C MET A 291 0.32 1.10 3.22
N ILE A 292 0.10 -0.19 3.14
CA ILE A 292 -0.85 -0.96 3.97
C ILE A 292 -0.09 -1.97 4.84
N ARG A 293 -0.74 -2.56 5.84
CA ARG A 293 -0.07 -3.31 6.90
C ARG A 293 0.97 -2.41 7.58
N TYR A 294 0.46 -1.34 8.11
CA TYR A 294 1.19 -0.18 8.57
C TYR A 294 1.02 -0.02 10.08
N ILE A 295 2.11 0.18 10.79
CA ILE A 295 2.13 0.48 12.22
C ILE A 295 2.94 1.74 12.41
N GLU A 296 2.38 2.73 13.10
CA GLU A 296 3.09 3.97 13.45
C GLU A 296 3.10 4.21 14.95
N ARG A 297 4.11 4.90 15.42
CA ARG A 297 4.22 5.32 16.81
C ARG A 297 3.30 6.51 17.07
N VAL A 298 2.49 6.46 18.12
CA VAL A 298 1.64 7.58 18.52
C VAL A 298 2.52 8.78 18.89
N GLY A 299 2.22 9.94 18.31
CA GLY A 299 2.99 11.17 18.53
C GLY A 299 4.08 11.46 17.50
N ALA A 300 4.41 10.53 16.61
CA ALA A 300 5.42 10.75 15.57
C ALA A 300 5.00 11.76 14.47
N GLY A 301 3.76 12.23 14.49
CA GLY A 301 3.20 13.18 13.51
C GLY A 301 3.05 14.61 13.97
N LYS A 302 3.47 14.97 15.22
CA LYS A 302 3.43 16.34 15.73
C LYS A 302 4.82 16.77 16.19
N ASP A 303 5.38 17.74 15.47
CA ASP A 303 6.55 18.55 15.77
C ASP A 303 7.95 17.90 15.63
N VAL A 304 8.61 18.34 14.57
CA VAL A 304 10.05 18.61 14.60
C VAL A 304 10.27 19.77 15.57
N GLY A 305 10.55 19.45 16.85
CA GLY A 305 11.03 20.42 17.82
C GLY A 305 10.35 20.34 19.18
N ARG A 306 10.68 19.34 19.99
CA ARG A 306 11.00 19.47 21.43
C ARG A 306 11.17 18.09 22.05
N ASP A 307 12.37 17.89 22.52
CA ASP A 307 12.81 16.83 23.41
C ASP A 307 11.99 16.84 24.69
N VAL A 308 11.24 15.77 24.99
CA VAL A 308 10.93 15.36 26.38
C VAL A 308 10.71 13.85 26.38
N GLY A 309 11.64 13.14 26.98
CA GLY A 309 11.51 11.72 27.24
C GLY A 309 10.32 11.38 28.16
N ARG A 310 9.54 10.42 27.69
CA ARG A 310 8.81 9.46 28.52
C ARG A 310 8.49 8.26 27.66
N ASP A 311 9.13 7.13 27.99
CA ASP A 311 8.81 5.80 27.49
C ASP A 311 7.36 5.44 27.83
N VAL A 312 6.48 5.52 26.86
CA VAL A 312 5.28 4.69 26.79
C VAL A 312 5.10 4.36 25.31
N GLY A 313 5.55 3.19 24.89
CA GLY A 313 5.48 2.74 23.53
C GLY A 313 4.05 2.33 23.14
N ASN A 314 3.23 3.28 22.75
CA ASN A 314 1.94 2.99 22.11
C ASN A 314 2.12 3.07 20.60
N ALA A 315 2.00 1.94 19.94
CA ALA A 315 1.96 1.87 18.47
C ALA A 315 0.49 1.88 18.01
N VAL A 316 0.19 2.69 17.02
CA VAL A 316 -1.12 2.67 16.35
C VAL A 316 -1.01 1.77 15.12
N GLY A 317 -1.71 0.65 15.17
CA GLY A 317 -1.78 -0.31 14.07
C GLY A 317 -3.06 -0.09 13.26
N ASN A 318 -2.90 0.14 11.98
CA ASN A 318 -4.02 0.12 11.05
C ASN A 318 -4.13 -1.29 10.46
N THR A 319 -4.81 -2.18 11.16
CA THR A 319 -5.29 -3.41 10.53
C THR A 319 -6.51 -3.02 9.71
N SER A 320 -6.32 -2.84 8.41
CA SER A 320 -7.46 -2.67 7.50
C SER A 320 -8.27 -3.96 7.49
N GLY A 321 -9.25 -4.05 8.36
CA GLY A 321 -10.42 -4.88 8.07
C GLY A 321 -11.04 -4.26 6.83
N LYS A 322 -10.68 -4.74 5.65
CA LYS A 322 -11.29 -4.31 4.39
C LYS A 322 -12.77 -4.70 4.45
N GLN A 323 -13.62 -3.81 4.92
CA GLN A 323 -15.03 -3.90 4.61
C GLN A 323 -15.27 -3.06 3.35
N THR A 324 -15.29 -3.74 2.24
CA THR A 324 -15.66 -3.18 0.96
C THR A 324 -17.16 -3.06 0.91
N ILE A 325 -17.69 -1.84 0.81
CA ILE A 325 -19.11 -1.58 0.64
C ILE A 325 -19.37 -1.40 -0.84
N GLY A 326 -19.94 -2.40 -1.47
CA GLY A 326 -20.43 -2.35 -2.85
C GLY A 326 -21.93 -2.13 -2.90
N LYS A 327 -22.43 -1.57 -4.01
CA LYS A 327 -23.86 -1.52 -4.33
C LYS A 327 -24.29 -2.94 -4.69
N GLN A 328 -25.14 -3.58 -3.89
CA GLN A 328 -25.91 -4.71 -4.39
C GLN A 328 -26.94 -4.15 -5.37
N ALA A 329 -26.87 -4.59 -6.61
CA ALA A 329 -27.99 -4.48 -7.52
C ALA A 329 -29.04 -5.49 -7.06
N ASP A 330 -30.27 -5.04 -6.84
CA ASP A 330 -31.44 -5.90 -6.67
C ASP A 330 -31.70 -6.68 -7.96
#